data_36aff01359ccb2958abe7ccb76cd7c1f
#
_entry.id   36aff01359ccb2958abe7ccb76cd7c1f
#
_cell.length_a   1.000
_cell.length_b   1.000
_cell.length_c   1.000
_cell.angle_alpha   90.00
_cell.angle_beta   90.00
_cell.angle_gamma   90.00
#
_symmetry.space_group_name_H-M   'P 1'
#
loop_
_entity.id
_entity.type
_entity.pdbx_description
1 polymer ?
#
loop_
_entity_poly.entity_id
_entity_poly.type
_entity_poly.pdbx_seq_one_letter_code
_entity_poly.pdbx_strand_id
1 'polypeptide(L)'
;MPAAEESHGVNSVVGNICRLPPDVLRETCLAILSYLQGQTSGVDSAEISHRYQTAGVTLDHEAQQNLIRFLILTFRTFGKKNVSADDLVSKLEAGSNKWSKASLQVLHTLWSEHGASVHAQQKVQAMLSTCQLVDLQWKLAMAVSSDTCRSLNSPYVSLLLKIVEPSGQIGHRSFEMTIPQFQNFHKQLKEMATIMETV
;
A
#
# COMPACT_ATOMS: atom_id res chain seq x y z
N MET A 1 5.79 20.34 -15.31
CA MET A 1 7.14 20.08 -14.82
C MET A 1 7.12 19.59 -13.34
N PRO A 2 6.54 18.43 -13.00
CA PRO A 2 6.54 17.93 -11.60
C PRO A 2 7.71 17.01 -11.24
N ALA A 3 8.40 16.40 -12.21
CA ALA A 3 9.43 15.39 -11.94
C ALA A 3 10.74 15.92 -11.30
N ALA A 4 11.04 17.20 -11.41
CA ALA A 4 12.27 17.80 -10.87
C ALA A 4 12.15 18.15 -9.37
N GLU A 5 10.95 18.50 -8.89
CA GLU A 5 10.71 18.83 -7.48
C GLU A 5 10.64 17.57 -6.61
N GLU A 6 10.07 16.47 -7.11
CA GLU A 6 10.05 15.19 -6.41
C GLU A 6 11.48 14.61 -6.22
N SER A 7 12.33 14.74 -7.24
CA SER A 7 13.72 14.31 -7.16
C SER A 7 14.54 15.10 -6.12
N HIS A 8 14.25 16.39 -5.96
CA HIS A 8 14.95 17.24 -4.99
C HIS A 8 14.58 16.88 -3.54
N GLY A 9 13.30 16.60 -3.29
CA GLY A 9 12.81 16.14 -1.99
C GLY A 9 13.39 14.79 -1.55
N VAL A 10 13.43 13.82 -2.45
CA VAL A 10 14.01 12.49 -2.18
C VAL A 10 15.50 12.60 -1.87
N ASN A 11 16.26 13.37 -2.64
CA ASN A 11 17.70 13.57 -2.42
C ASN A 11 18.02 14.27 -1.09
N SER A 12 17.16 15.14 -0.61
CA SER A 12 17.29 15.77 0.72
C SER A 12 17.09 14.73 1.85
N VAL A 13 16.04 13.92 1.74
CA VAL A 13 15.76 12.87 2.74
C VAL A 13 16.85 11.82 2.77
N VAL A 14 17.32 11.36 1.60
CA VAL A 14 18.45 10.41 1.50
C VAL A 14 19.72 11.01 2.11
N GLY A 15 20.00 12.30 1.87
CA GLY A 15 21.12 13.00 2.50
C GLY A 15 21.03 13.00 4.04
N ASN A 16 19.83 13.17 4.59
CA ASN A 16 19.62 13.11 6.05
C ASN A 16 19.80 11.68 6.59
N ILE A 17 19.31 10.66 5.87
CA ILE A 17 19.54 9.25 6.23
C ILE A 17 21.04 8.93 6.28
N CYS A 18 21.81 9.39 5.30
CA CYS A 18 23.25 9.13 5.23
C CYS A 18 24.08 9.87 6.26
N ARG A 19 23.51 10.88 6.93
CA ARG A 19 24.14 11.56 8.08
C ARG A 19 23.99 10.78 9.39
N LEU A 20 23.05 9.84 9.45
CA LEU A 20 22.86 9.03 10.64
C LEU A 20 24.01 8.03 10.79
N PRO A 21 24.55 7.86 12.01
CA PRO A 21 25.42 6.72 12.31
C PRO A 21 24.71 5.40 11.98
N PRO A 22 25.42 4.38 11.48
CA PRO A 22 24.82 3.10 11.09
C PRO A 22 23.97 2.45 12.18
N ASP A 23 24.39 2.55 13.44
CA ASP A 23 23.68 1.99 14.59
C ASP A 23 22.33 2.70 14.82
N VAL A 24 22.33 4.03 14.74
CA VAL A 24 21.11 4.84 14.90
C VAL A 24 20.13 4.61 13.75
N LEU A 25 20.65 4.50 12.52
CA LEU A 25 19.85 4.14 11.35
C LEU A 25 19.24 2.74 11.54
N ARG A 26 20.03 1.77 12.00
CA ARG A 26 19.57 0.41 12.27
C ARG A 26 18.41 0.39 13.27
N GLU A 27 18.57 1.07 14.40
CA GLU A 27 17.52 1.15 15.43
C GLU A 27 16.25 1.84 14.93
N THR A 28 16.39 2.91 14.16
CA THR A 28 15.26 3.59 13.53
C THR A 28 14.52 2.66 12.58
N CYS A 29 15.25 1.93 11.75
CA CYS A 29 14.66 0.96 10.82
C CYS A 29 14.00 -0.21 11.55
N LEU A 30 14.58 -0.71 12.64
CA LEU A 30 13.99 -1.78 13.47
C LEU A 30 12.65 -1.33 14.08
N ALA A 31 12.55 -0.12 14.61
CA ALA A 31 11.31 0.43 15.13
C ALA A 31 10.23 0.50 14.03
N ILE A 32 10.61 0.92 12.83
CA ILE A 32 9.70 0.95 11.66
C ILE A 32 9.29 -0.45 11.21
N LEU A 33 10.23 -1.40 11.16
CA LEU A 33 9.94 -2.78 10.77
C LEU A 33 9.01 -3.47 11.78
N SER A 34 9.22 -3.26 13.08
CA SER A 34 8.34 -3.75 14.14
C SER A 34 6.91 -3.21 13.99
N TYR A 35 6.77 -1.93 13.65
CA TYR A 35 5.47 -1.34 13.33
C TYR A 35 4.83 -1.99 12.08
N LEU A 36 5.58 -2.20 11.01
CA LEU A 36 5.08 -2.82 9.78
C LEU A 36 4.75 -4.31 9.94
N GLN A 37 5.37 -4.98 10.90
CA GLN A 37 5.06 -6.35 11.31
C GLN A 37 3.85 -6.44 12.26
N GLY A 38 3.28 -5.31 12.66
CA GLY A 38 2.14 -5.26 13.59
C GLY A 38 2.49 -5.56 15.05
N GLN A 39 3.76 -5.51 15.42
CA GLN A 39 4.23 -5.74 16.80
C GLN A 39 3.99 -4.51 17.68
N THR A 40 3.97 -3.32 17.10
CA THR A 40 3.70 -2.04 17.76
C THR A 40 2.55 -1.31 17.07
N SER A 41 1.82 -0.48 17.82
CA SER A 41 0.71 0.32 17.30
C SER A 41 1.16 1.56 16.50
N GLY A 42 2.42 1.94 16.59
CA GLY A 42 2.99 3.10 15.92
C GLY A 42 4.50 3.18 16.09
N VAL A 43 5.10 4.15 15.41
CA VAL A 43 6.52 4.50 15.56
C VAL A 43 6.62 5.67 16.52
N ASP A 44 7.33 5.48 17.63
CA ASP A 44 7.54 6.54 18.63
C ASP A 44 8.58 7.56 18.13
N SER A 45 8.07 8.69 17.65
CA SER A 45 8.90 9.78 17.15
C SER A 45 9.70 10.47 18.26
N ALA A 46 9.23 10.45 19.52
CA ALA A 46 9.92 11.07 20.64
C ALA A 46 11.15 10.25 21.03
N GLU A 47 11.00 8.94 21.08
CA GLU A 47 12.12 8.02 21.33
C GLU A 47 13.20 8.13 20.24
N ILE A 48 12.79 8.19 18.97
CA ILE A 48 13.71 8.37 17.84
C ILE A 48 14.44 9.72 17.94
N SER A 49 13.73 10.81 18.29
CA SER A 49 14.33 12.12 18.48
C SER A 49 15.39 12.11 19.59
N HIS A 50 15.08 11.46 20.72
CA HIS A 50 16.02 11.32 21.82
C HIS A 50 17.29 10.56 21.41
N ARG A 51 17.15 9.49 20.65
CA ARG A 51 18.29 8.72 20.11
C ARG A 51 19.16 9.55 19.17
N TYR A 52 18.55 10.37 18.31
CA TYR A 52 19.30 11.27 17.42
C TYR A 52 20.09 12.30 18.21
N GLN A 53 19.47 12.92 19.22
CA GLN A 53 20.16 13.88 20.09
C GLN A 53 21.33 13.24 20.85
N THR A 54 21.15 12.04 21.39
CA THR A 54 22.20 11.29 22.08
C THR A 54 23.37 10.96 21.15
N ALA A 55 23.09 10.69 19.88
CA ALA A 55 24.12 10.43 18.86
C ALA A 55 24.72 11.72 18.25
N GLY A 56 24.37 12.90 18.77
CA GLY A 56 24.86 14.19 18.28
C GLY A 56 24.35 14.60 16.89
N VAL A 57 23.26 13.96 16.42
CA VAL A 57 22.64 14.29 15.12
C VAL A 57 21.53 15.30 15.36
N THR A 58 21.70 16.50 14.82
CA THR A 58 20.69 17.56 14.85
C THR A 58 19.87 17.52 13.55
N LEU A 59 18.66 16.99 13.61
CA LEU A 59 17.67 17.08 12.56
C LEU A 59 16.49 17.88 13.10
N ASP A 60 15.93 18.76 12.28
CA ASP A 60 14.69 19.41 12.62
C ASP A 60 13.52 18.42 12.63
N HIS A 61 12.45 18.76 13.30
CA HIS A 61 11.31 17.87 13.46
C HIS A 61 10.69 17.45 12.11
N GLU A 62 10.64 18.36 11.16
CA GLU A 62 10.10 18.10 9.83
C GLU A 62 10.99 17.14 9.04
N ALA A 63 12.32 17.35 9.06
CA ALA A 63 13.27 16.45 8.40
C ALA A 63 13.22 15.04 8.98
N GLN A 64 13.09 14.94 10.32
CA GLN A 64 12.92 13.65 10.99
C GLN A 64 11.63 12.94 10.58
N GLN A 65 10.51 13.64 10.55
CA GLN A 65 9.23 13.07 10.11
C GLN A 65 9.28 12.61 8.65
N ASN A 66 9.87 13.41 7.77
CA ASN A 66 10.04 13.08 6.36
C ASN A 66 10.92 11.85 6.17
N LEU A 67 11.98 11.70 6.97
CA LEU A 67 12.84 10.53 6.98
C LEU A 67 12.07 9.26 7.40
N ILE A 68 11.36 9.32 8.52
CA ILE A 68 10.56 8.19 9.01
C ILE A 68 9.49 7.80 7.98
N ARG A 69 8.78 8.78 7.44
CA ARG A 69 7.76 8.58 6.42
C ARG A 69 8.32 7.93 5.16
N PHE A 70 9.48 8.38 4.71
CA PHE A 70 10.16 7.82 3.54
C PHE A 70 10.53 6.34 3.76
N LEU A 71 11.12 6.00 4.91
CA LEU A 71 11.48 4.62 5.25
C LEU A 71 10.24 3.72 5.36
N ILE A 72 9.16 4.19 6.00
CA ILE A 72 7.89 3.45 6.09
C ILE A 72 7.33 3.17 4.69
N LEU A 73 7.27 4.17 3.82
CA LEU A 73 6.76 4.02 2.46
C LEU A 73 7.62 3.07 1.62
N THR A 74 8.94 3.17 1.77
CA THR A 74 9.91 2.30 1.11
C THR A 74 9.70 0.85 1.52
N PHE A 75 9.76 0.53 2.80
CA PHE A 75 9.58 -0.83 3.29
C PHE A 75 8.17 -1.39 2.99
N ARG A 76 7.14 -0.55 3.08
CA ARG A 76 5.78 -0.94 2.70
C ARG A 76 5.65 -1.28 1.21
N THR A 77 6.28 -0.50 0.35
CA THR A 77 6.25 -0.72 -1.11
C THR A 77 7.00 -1.98 -1.50
N PHE A 78 8.16 -2.20 -0.91
CA PHE A 78 8.96 -3.41 -1.17
C PHE A 78 8.34 -4.66 -0.54
N GLY A 79 7.73 -4.53 0.64
CA GLY A 79 6.97 -5.60 1.27
C GLY A 79 5.80 -6.07 0.42
N LYS A 80 5.02 -5.16 -0.16
CA LYS A 80 3.91 -5.52 -1.06
C LYS A 80 4.37 -6.32 -2.29
N LYS A 81 5.55 -6.00 -2.82
CA LYS A 81 6.09 -6.62 -4.04
C LYS A 81 6.96 -7.84 -3.76
N ASN A 82 7.14 -8.23 -2.50
CA ASN A 82 8.03 -9.30 -2.07
C ASN A 82 9.44 -9.21 -2.71
N VAL A 83 10.02 -8.01 -2.63
CA VAL A 83 11.31 -7.71 -3.29
C VAL A 83 12.45 -8.29 -2.47
N SER A 84 13.47 -8.86 -3.13
CA SER A 84 14.69 -9.34 -2.47
C SER A 84 15.53 -8.19 -1.89
N ALA A 85 16.48 -8.50 -0.98
CA ALA A 85 17.35 -7.49 -0.39
C ALA A 85 18.27 -6.84 -1.45
N ASP A 86 18.75 -7.62 -2.41
CA ASP A 86 19.59 -7.12 -3.51
C ASP A 86 18.83 -6.20 -4.44
N ASP A 87 17.59 -6.58 -4.79
CA ASP A 87 16.72 -5.73 -5.61
C ASP A 87 16.31 -4.44 -4.88
N LEU A 88 16.15 -4.49 -3.55
CA LEU A 88 15.89 -3.30 -2.74
C LEU A 88 17.03 -2.31 -2.88
N VAL A 89 18.27 -2.76 -2.67
CA VAL A 89 19.47 -1.90 -2.78
C VAL A 89 19.58 -1.34 -4.20
N SER A 90 19.47 -2.18 -5.22
CA SER A 90 19.55 -1.75 -6.62
C SER A 90 18.51 -0.66 -6.97
N LYS A 91 17.29 -0.77 -6.45
CA LYS A 91 16.22 0.22 -6.67
C LYS A 91 16.47 1.52 -5.89
N LEU A 92 17.03 1.43 -4.68
CA LEU A 92 17.41 2.62 -3.91
C LEU A 92 18.55 3.39 -4.59
N GLU A 93 19.56 2.70 -5.09
CA GLU A 93 20.67 3.29 -5.85
C GLU A 93 20.18 3.94 -7.16
N ALA A 94 19.26 3.28 -7.86
CA ALA A 94 18.64 3.86 -9.08
C ALA A 94 17.80 5.11 -8.78
N GLY A 95 17.19 5.20 -7.58
CA GLY A 95 16.36 6.33 -7.17
C GLY A 95 17.15 7.57 -6.71
N SER A 96 18.39 7.40 -6.25
CA SER A 96 19.26 8.49 -5.80
C SER A 96 20.72 8.04 -5.77
N ASN A 97 21.61 8.88 -6.28
CA ASN A 97 23.06 8.68 -6.24
C ASN A 97 23.72 9.12 -4.91
N LYS A 98 22.92 9.58 -3.94
CA LYS A 98 23.41 10.11 -2.66
C LYS A 98 23.52 9.05 -1.55
N TRP A 99 23.14 7.81 -1.82
CA TRP A 99 23.23 6.76 -0.83
C TRP A 99 24.67 6.45 -0.42
N SER A 100 24.90 6.33 0.89
CA SER A 100 26.19 5.82 1.39
C SER A 100 26.19 4.29 1.38
N LYS A 101 27.35 3.70 1.11
CA LYS A 101 27.49 2.23 1.16
C LYS A 101 27.13 1.65 2.54
N ALA A 102 27.48 2.37 3.61
CA ALA A 102 27.15 1.95 4.98
C ALA A 102 25.63 1.92 5.22
N SER A 103 24.91 2.96 4.79
CA SER A 103 23.43 3.00 4.93
C SER A 103 22.75 1.91 4.10
N LEU A 104 23.21 1.67 2.88
CA LEU A 104 22.68 0.58 2.03
C LEU A 104 22.92 -0.79 2.64
N GLN A 105 24.09 -1.01 3.24
CA GLN A 105 24.40 -2.26 3.92
C GLN A 105 23.50 -2.52 5.13
N VAL A 106 23.20 -1.49 5.92
CA VAL A 106 22.23 -1.59 7.04
C VAL A 106 20.86 -1.97 6.52
N LEU A 107 20.37 -1.28 5.47
CA LEU A 107 19.07 -1.56 4.89
C LEU A 107 19.00 -2.96 4.26
N HIS A 108 20.05 -3.39 3.56
CA HIS A 108 20.16 -4.74 3.00
C HIS A 108 20.07 -5.82 4.09
N THR A 109 20.89 -5.70 5.14
CA THR A 109 20.90 -6.66 6.24
C THR A 109 19.55 -6.77 6.93
N LEU A 110 18.95 -5.63 7.29
CA LEU A 110 17.65 -5.60 7.94
C LEU A 110 16.53 -6.15 7.03
N TRP A 111 16.59 -5.86 5.74
CA TRP A 111 15.58 -6.37 4.81
C TRP A 111 15.73 -7.87 4.56
N SER A 112 16.94 -8.42 4.52
CA SER A 112 17.16 -9.86 4.44
C SER A 112 16.62 -10.62 5.66
N GLU A 113 16.69 -9.99 6.86
CA GLU A 113 16.21 -10.59 8.12
C GLU A 113 14.67 -10.46 8.28
N HIS A 114 14.10 -9.29 7.93
CA HIS A 114 12.73 -8.93 8.28
C HIS A 114 11.77 -8.82 7.08
N GLY A 115 12.27 -8.75 5.85
CA GLY A 115 11.46 -8.49 4.64
C GLY A 115 10.35 -9.51 4.43
N ALA A 116 10.64 -10.80 4.62
CA ALA A 116 9.65 -11.87 4.50
C ALA A 116 8.50 -11.74 5.52
N SER A 117 8.82 -11.36 6.75
CA SER A 117 7.83 -11.15 7.81
C SER A 117 6.94 -9.94 7.52
N VAL A 118 7.52 -8.83 7.03
CA VAL A 118 6.76 -7.64 6.60
C VAL A 118 5.82 -8.01 5.43
N HIS A 119 6.30 -8.78 4.45
CA HIS A 119 5.46 -9.24 3.34
C HIS A 119 4.29 -10.09 3.83
N ALA A 120 4.54 -11.07 4.70
CA ALA A 120 3.51 -11.93 5.26
C ALA A 120 2.44 -11.12 6.01
N GLN A 121 2.85 -10.17 6.85
CA GLN A 121 1.94 -9.31 7.60
C GLN A 121 1.09 -8.42 6.68
N GLN A 122 1.70 -7.84 5.65
CA GLN A 122 0.95 -7.02 4.68
C GLN A 122 -0.05 -7.84 3.87
N LYS A 123 0.29 -9.10 3.54
CA LYS A 123 -0.63 -10.02 2.88
C LYS A 123 -1.83 -10.32 3.77
N VAL A 124 -1.62 -10.57 5.06
CA VAL A 124 -2.70 -10.77 6.03
C VAL A 124 -3.57 -9.52 6.15
N GLN A 125 -2.96 -8.33 6.28
CA GLN A 125 -3.72 -7.08 6.33
C GLN A 125 -4.51 -6.81 5.05
N ALA A 126 -3.95 -7.13 3.88
CA ALA A 126 -4.66 -7.00 2.61
C ALA A 126 -5.86 -7.94 2.56
N MET A 127 -5.73 -9.18 3.03
CA MET A 127 -6.84 -10.14 3.12
C MET A 127 -7.92 -9.64 4.09
N LEU A 128 -7.54 -9.12 5.25
CA LEU A 128 -8.47 -8.59 6.25
C LEU A 128 -9.15 -7.30 5.80
N SER A 129 -8.53 -6.52 4.91
CA SER A 129 -9.12 -5.29 4.36
C SER A 129 -10.00 -5.52 3.13
N THR A 130 -10.03 -6.75 2.59
CA THR A 130 -10.81 -7.10 1.41
C THR A 130 -12.15 -7.66 1.82
N CYS A 131 -13.23 -7.04 1.36
CA CYS A 131 -14.58 -7.60 1.54
C CYS A 131 -14.69 -8.94 0.82
N GLN A 132 -15.35 -9.92 1.46
CA GLN A 132 -15.64 -11.22 0.85
C GLN A 132 -17.05 -11.22 0.24
N LEU A 133 -17.14 -11.59 -1.02
CA LEU A 133 -18.44 -11.81 -1.65
C LEU A 133 -19.05 -13.12 -1.12
N VAL A 134 -20.20 -13.00 -0.46
CA VAL A 134 -20.96 -14.15 0.07
C VAL A 134 -22.01 -14.61 -0.91
N ASP A 135 -22.70 -13.66 -1.56
CA ASP A 135 -23.80 -13.95 -2.46
C ASP A 135 -23.92 -12.85 -3.51
N LEU A 136 -24.36 -13.24 -4.70
CA LEU A 136 -24.65 -12.35 -5.82
C LEU A 136 -26.02 -12.71 -6.37
N GLN A 137 -26.95 -11.77 -6.29
CA GLN A 137 -28.27 -11.88 -6.87
C GLN A 137 -28.42 -10.88 -8.01
N TRP A 138 -29.13 -11.26 -9.05
CA TRP A 138 -29.44 -10.39 -10.16
C TRP A 138 -30.91 -10.47 -10.55
N LYS A 139 -31.43 -9.37 -11.04
CA LYS A 139 -32.81 -9.28 -11.56
C LYS A 139 -32.80 -8.49 -12.85
N LEU A 140 -33.52 -8.98 -13.83
CA LEU A 140 -33.85 -8.20 -15.00
C LEU A 140 -35.14 -7.42 -14.72
N ALA A 141 -35.09 -6.11 -14.87
CA ALA A 141 -36.20 -5.22 -14.64
C ALA A 141 -36.43 -4.33 -15.87
N MET A 142 -37.57 -3.74 -15.94
CA MET A 142 -37.94 -2.81 -17.02
C MET A 142 -38.41 -1.50 -16.40
N ALA A 143 -37.77 -0.40 -16.75
CA ALA A 143 -38.24 0.92 -16.42
C ALA A 143 -39.42 1.28 -17.35
N VAL A 144 -40.63 1.32 -16.81
CA VAL A 144 -41.87 1.55 -17.58
C VAL A 144 -42.08 3.04 -17.81
N SER A 145 -41.81 3.86 -16.82
CA SER A 145 -41.97 5.31 -16.89
C SER A 145 -40.99 6.03 -15.96
N SER A 146 -40.72 7.30 -16.21
CA SER A 146 -40.01 8.22 -15.31
C SER A 146 -40.80 9.52 -15.21
N ASP A 147 -40.40 10.40 -14.30
CA ASP A 147 -41.03 11.72 -14.13
C ASP A 147 -41.01 12.57 -15.42
N THR A 148 -40.08 12.31 -16.30
CA THR A 148 -39.88 13.03 -17.56
C THR A 148 -40.33 12.25 -18.80
N CYS A 149 -40.60 10.94 -18.69
CA CYS A 149 -40.96 10.09 -19.82
C CYS A 149 -42.03 9.05 -19.46
N ARG A 150 -43.19 9.11 -20.09
CA ARG A 150 -44.33 8.22 -19.81
C ARG A 150 -44.17 6.79 -20.36
N SER A 151 -43.25 6.55 -21.27
CA SER A 151 -43.05 5.23 -21.89
C SER A 151 -41.58 4.99 -22.17
N LEU A 152 -40.82 4.72 -21.09
CA LEU A 152 -39.39 4.52 -21.19
C LEU A 152 -39.05 3.13 -21.73
N ASN A 153 -39.79 2.08 -21.35
CA ASN A 153 -39.64 0.68 -21.76
C ASN A 153 -38.17 0.23 -21.89
N SER A 154 -37.33 0.70 -20.97
CA SER A 154 -35.88 0.42 -21.01
C SER A 154 -35.55 -0.72 -20.06
N PRO A 155 -35.06 -1.86 -20.57
CA PRO A 155 -34.63 -2.96 -19.72
C PRO A 155 -33.31 -2.62 -19.03
N TYR A 156 -33.16 -2.98 -17.74
CA TYR A 156 -31.92 -2.84 -16.96
C TYR A 156 -31.72 -4.06 -16.05
N VAL A 157 -30.49 -4.27 -15.65
CA VAL A 157 -30.11 -5.33 -14.69
C VAL A 157 -29.82 -4.68 -13.37
N SER A 158 -30.47 -5.17 -12.31
CA SER A 158 -30.16 -4.83 -10.93
C SER A 158 -29.35 -5.98 -10.32
N LEU A 159 -28.16 -5.67 -9.81
CA LEU A 159 -27.28 -6.58 -9.10
C LEU A 159 -27.32 -6.24 -7.61
N LEU A 160 -27.47 -7.26 -6.77
CA LEU A 160 -27.33 -7.15 -5.32
C LEU A 160 -26.17 -8.04 -4.88
N LEU A 161 -25.13 -7.40 -4.34
CA LEU A 161 -23.99 -8.08 -3.75
C LEU A 161 -24.15 -8.12 -2.24
N LYS A 162 -24.05 -9.31 -1.65
CA LYS A 162 -23.93 -9.52 -0.22
C LYS A 162 -22.46 -9.74 0.10
N ILE A 163 -21.87 -8.85 0.87
CA ILE A 163 -20.45 -8.85 1.19
C ILE A 163 -20.25 -8.93 2.71
N VAL A 164 -19.20 -9.62 3.15
CA VAL A 164 -18.69 -9.52 4.52
C VAL A 164 -17.58 -8.47 4.52
N GLU A 165 -17.78 -7.44 5.30
CA GLU A 165 -16.77 -6.39 5.51
C GLU A 165 -15.64 -6.91 6.42
N PRO A 166 -14.45 -6.27 6.43
CA PRO A 166 -13.35 -6.67 7.31
C PRO A 166 -13.71 -6.69 8.81
N SER A 167 -14.73 -5.93 9.19
CA SER A 167 -15.30 -5.92 10.56
C SER A 167 -16.11 -7.17 10.90
N GLY A 168 -16.36 -8.07 9.94
CA GLY A 168 -17.26 -9.21 10.06
C GLY A 168 -18.74 -8.87 9.86
N GLN A 169 -19.08 -7.60 9.62
CA GLN A 169 -20.45 -7.19 9.34
C GLN A 169 -20.86 -7.54 7.91
N ILE A 170 -22.12 -7.90 7.75
CA ILE A 170 -22.71 -8.18 6.44
C ILE A 170 -23.25 -6.86 5.87
N GLY A 171 -22.65 -6.45 4.76
CA GLY A 171 -23.10 -5.31 3.97
C GLY A 171 -23.81 -5.75 2.69
N HIS A 172 -24.71 -4.90 2.19
CA HIS A 172 -25.36 -5.09 0.90
C HIS A 172 -24.98 -3.93 -0.02
N ARG A 173 -24.61 -4.24 -1.26
CA ARG A 173 -24.32 -3.26 -2.30
C ARG A 173 -25.22 -3.54 -3.50
N SER A 174 -25.96 -2.53 -3.93
CA SER A 174 -26.85 -2.63 -5.08
C SER A 174 -26.33 -1.78 -6.24
N PHE A 175 -26.38 -2.32 -7.44
CA PHE A 175 -25.97 -1.65 -8.66
C PHE A 175 -27.04 -1.85 -9.72
N GLU A 176 -27.33 -0.79 -10.47
CA GLU A 176 -28.18 -0.86 -11.64
C GLU A 176 -27.36 -0.53 -12.87
N MET A 177 -27.54 -1.32 -13.92
CA MET A 177 -26.81 -1.15 -15.16
C MET A 177 -27.65 -1.48 -16.36
N THR A 178 -27.37 -0.84 -17.48
CA THR A 178 -27.96 -1.16 -18.75
C THR A 178 -27.53 -2.54 -19.25
N ILE A 179 -28.28 -3.13 -20.18
CA ILE A 179 -27.91 -4.44 -20.77
C ILE A 179 -26.50 -4.42 -21.38
N PRO A 180 -26.07 -3.40 -22.15
CA PRO A 180 -24.70 -3.34 -22.66
C PRO A 180 -23.64 -3.27 -21.56
N GLN A 181 -23.88 -2.52 -20.48
CA GLN A 181 -22.97 -2.44 -19.34
C GLN A 181 -22.83 -3.80 -18.64
N PHE A 182 -23.96 -4.52 -18.47
CA PHE A 182 -23.94 -5.86 -17.87
C PHE A 182 -23.16 -6.86 -18.74
N GLN A 183 -23.36 -6.82 -20.07
CA GLN A 183 -22.62 -7.67 -21.00
C GLN A 183 -21.11 -7.41 -20.94
N ASN A 184 -20.71 -6.15 -20.89
CA ASN A 184 -19.29 -5.78 -20.73
C ASN A 184 -18.74 -6.25 -19.38
N PHE A 185 -19.48 -6.06 -18.29
CA PHE A 185 -19.12 -6.55 -16.97
C PHE A 185 -18.91 -8.07 -16.94
N HIS A 186 -19.86 -8.82 -17.54
CA HIS A 186 -19.74 -10.28 -17.66
C HIS A 186 -18.50 -10.69 -18.46
N LYS A 187 -18.23 -10.01 -19.58
CA LYS A 187 -17.03 -10.27 -20.39
C LYS A 187 -15.75 -10.06 -19.59
N GLN A 188 -15.64 -8.96 -18.86
CA GLN A 188 -14.47 -8.67 -18.01
C GLN A 188 -14.28 -9.70 -16.92
N LEU A 189 -15.35 -10.13 -16.23
CA LEU A 189 -15.27 -11.18 -15.23
C LEU A 189 -14.79 -12.52 -15.82
N LYS A 190 -15.29 -12.87 -17.01
CA LYS A 190 -14.87 -14.10 -17.71
C LYS A 190 -13.39 -14.05 -18.11
N GLU A 191 -12.90 -12.91 -18.59
CA GLU A 191 -11.49 -12.71 -18.91
C GLU A 191 -10.60 -12.83 -17.67
N MET A 192 -11.02 -12.24 -16.54
CA MET A 192 -10.30 -12.38 -15.26
C MET A 192 -10.27 -13.84 -14.77
N ALA A 193 -11.38 -14.56 -14.87
CA ALA A 193 -11.45 -15.97 -14.48
C ALA A 193 -10.48 -16.81 -15.31
N THR A 194 -10.44 -16.61 -16.63
CA THR A 194 -9.50 -17.30 -17.51
C THR A 194 -8.04 -17.03 -17.14
N ILE A 195 -7.69 -15.79 -16.78
CA ILE A 195 -6.33 -15.44 -16.33
C ILE A 195 -5.98 -16.15 -15.01
N MET A 196 -6.93 -16.23 -14.07
CA MET A 196 -6.71 -16.91 -12.78
C MET A 196 -6.57 -18.43 -12.91
N GLU A 197 -7.20 -19.05 -13.90
CA GLU A 197 -7.06 -20.49 -14.17
C GLU A 197 -5.72 -20.86 -14.82
N THR A 198 -5.00 -19.88 -15.38
CA THR A 198 -3.71 -20.09 -16.06
C THR A 198 -2.49 -19.81 -15.17
N VAL A 199 -2.69 -19.41 -13.92
CA VAL A 199 -1.64 -19.19 -12.90
C VAL A 199 -1.61 -20.34 -11.90
#